data_32f351faafa083ca166b2bac22da9b00
#
_entry.id   32f351faafa083ca166b2bac22da9b00
#
_cell.length_a   1.000
_cell.length_b   1.000
_cell.length_c   1.000
_cell.angle_alpha   90.00
_cell.angle_beta   90.00
_cell.angle_gamma   90.00
#
_symmetry.space_group_name_H-M   'P 1'
#
loop_
_entity.id
_entity.type
_entity.pdbx_description
1 polymer ?
#
loop_
_entity_poly.entity_id
_entity_poly.type
_entity_poly.pdbx_seq_one_letter_code
_entity_poly.pdbx_strand_id
1 'polypeptide(L)'
;MGGQFSFVLKIKGIGLLSGGLDGILAVKIIHEQGIDVEGVALETPFFSAEKARNAADQISIPLIVMNITEEYLVMLRAPRYGYGKNMNPCIDCHTLMLRMAGRRMEETGADFLFTGEVLGQRPMSQTKQSLHIVAKNSGYEEYIVRPLSAKLLPETIPEKKGKVDRESLLDIQGRGRKRQIEMARHYGITGYPPPAGGCLLADPMFSKRLRDLFESEKSYTIRDIELLKLGRHIRINNTTKIIVGRNKHDNLAIHNLCRDGDIVLKMKDFPGPIVLIPYGCDDDETLRCAAAICALYSDAPNDQEAAIKCYIDGSVKIIFTHAADRNMVQDLIV
;
A
#
# COMPACT_ATOMS: atom_id res chain seq x y z
N MET A 1 16.17 -20.32 -53.78
CA MET A 1 14.90 -20.14 -53.03
C MET A 1 15.25 -19.48 -51.72
N GLY A 2 15.15 -18.15 -51.66
CA GLY A 2 15.42 -17.37 -50.44
C GLY A 2 14.15 -17.28 -49.61
N GLY A 3 14.11 -18.02 -48.51
CA GLY A 3 13.04 -17.88 -47.53
C GLY A 3 13.20 -16.53 -46.84
N GLN A 4 12.35 -15.57 -47.14
CA GLN A 4 12.17 -14.37 -46.34
C GLN A 4 11.56 -14.77 -44.99
N PHE A 5 12.40 -14.83 -43.98
CA PHE A 5 11.91 -14.83 -42.57
C PHE A 5 11.30 -13.46 -42.32
N SER A 6 9.98 -13.34 -42.51
CA SER A 6 9.20 -12.22 -42.02
C SER A 6 9.21 -12.31 -40.50
N PHE A 7 10.01 -11.49 -39.83
CA PHE A 7 9.84 -11.24 -38.38
C PHE A 7 8.51 -10.54 -38.21
N VAL A 8 7.46 -11.28 -37.93
CA VAL A 8 6.22 -10.70 -37.43
C VAL A 8 6.55 -10.13 -36.03
N LEU A 9 6.70 -8.83 -35.95
CA LEU A 9 6.85 -8.14 -34.66
C LEU A 9 5.64 -8.49 -33.81
N LYS A 10 5.87 -9.27 -32.75
CA LYS A 10 4.81 -9.71 -31.86
C LYS A 10 4.34 -8.53 -31.03
N ILE A 11 3.03 -8.28 -31.02
CA ILE A 11 2.42 -7.18 -30.24
C ILE A 11 2.68 -7.45 -28.77
N LYS A 12 3.09 -6.43 -28.03
CA LYS A 12 3.38 -6.51 -26.59
C LYS A 12 2.54 -5.53 -25.79
N GLY A 13 1.86 -6.03 -24.73
CA GLY A 13 1.09 -5.22 -23.78
C GLY A 13 1.71 -5.23 -22.38
N ILE A 14 1.72 -4.06 -21.72
CA ILE A 14 2.10 -3.93 -20.32
C ILE A 14 0.82 -3.91 -19.46
N GLY A 15 0.67 -4.90 -18.58
CA GLY A 15 -0.47 -5.02 -17.67
C GLY A 15 -0.18 -4.54 -16.25
N LEU A 16 -0.93 -3.57 -15.74
CA LEU A 16 -0.89 -3.20 -14.32
C LEU A 16 -1.54 -4.31 -13.48
N LEU A 17 -0.73 -4.96 -12.63
CA LEU A 17 -1.13 -6.12 -11.86
C LEU A 17 -1.01 -5.87 -10.35
N SER A 18 -2.14 -5.92 -9.65
CA SER A 18 -2.20 -5.84 -8.17
C SER A 18 -2.45 -7.20 -7.49
N GLY A 19 -2.56 -8.26 -8.28
CA GLY A 19 -2.94 -9.59 -7.81
C GLY A 19 -4.44 -9.79 -7.55
N GLY A 20 -5.28 -8.81 -7.89
CA GLY A 20 -6.74 -8.94 -7.85
C GLY A 20 -7.30 -9.71 -9.06
N LEU A 21 -8.46 -10.34 -8.89
CA LEU A 21 -9.12 -11.13 -9.94
C LEU A 21 -9.26 -10.37 -11.26
N ASP A 22 -9.69 -9.11 -11.21
CA ASP A 22 -9.96 -8.32 -12.41
C ASP A 22 -8.67 -8.09 -13.25
N GLY A 23 -7.52 -7.89 -12.58
CA GLY A 23 -6.21 -7.81 -13.25
C GLY A 23 -5.80 -9.13 -13.90
N ILE A 24 -6.01 -10.26 -13.22
CA ILE A 24 -5.74 -11.59 -13.76
C ILE A 24 -6.60 -11.86 -15.00
N LEU A 25 -7.90 -11.55 -14.95
CA LEU A 25 -8.81 -11.72 -16.06
C LEU A 25 -8.44 -10.82 -17.26
N ALA A 26 -8.04 -9.57 -17.01
CA ALA A 26 -7.57 -8.68 -18.06
C ALA A 26 -6.35 -9.26 -18.79
N VAL A 27 -5.38 -9.84 -18.05
CA VAL A 27 -4.25 -10.55 -18.63
C VAL A 27 -4.71 -11.72 -19.52
N LYS A 28 -5.62 -12.56 -19.03
CA LYS A 28 -6.13 -13.70 -19.78
C LYS A 28 -6.76 -13.29 -21.11
N ILE A 29 -7.62 -12.27 -21.10
CA ILE A 29 -8.31 -11.77 -22.32
C ILE A 29 -7.30 -11.23 -23.34
N ILE A 30 -6.28 -10.51 -22.91
CA ILE A 30 -5.23 -9.98 -23.80
C ILE A 30 -4.35 -11.12 -24.34
N HIS A 31 -3.96 -12.06 -23.47
CA HIS A 31 -3.12 -13.18 -23.85
C HIS A 31 -3.80 -14.13 -24.85
N GLU A 32 -5.11 -14.34 -24.77
CA GLU A 32 -5.90 -15.15 -25.72
C GLU A 32 -5.90 -14.57 -27.14
N GLN A 33 -5.61 -13.28 -27.31
CA GLN A 33 -5.44 -12.65 -28.62
C GLN A 33 -4.02 -12.89 -29.22
N GLY A 34 -3.18 -13.70 -28.57
CA GLY A 34 -1.81 -13.97 -29.03
C GLY A 34 -0.83 -12.83 -28.75
N ILE A 35 -1.20 -11.88 -27.87
CA ILE A 35 -0.40 -10.73 -27.49
C ILE A 35 0.55 -11.12 -26.36
N ASP A 36 1.83 -10.74 -26.47
CA ASP A 36 2.79 -10.90 -25.39
C ASP A 36 2.47 -9.95 -24.24
N VAL A 37 2.42 -10.49 -23.02
CA VAL A 37 2.08 -9.73 -21.83
C VAL A 37 3.26 -9.71 -20.87
N GLU A 38 3.64 -8.51 -20.43
CA GLU A 38 4.48 -8.28 -19.25
C GLU A 38 3.64 -7.62 -18.15
N GLY A 39 3.61 -8.24 -16.97
CA GLY A 39 2.98 -7.66 -15.79
C GLY A 39 3.89 -6.61 -15.15
N VAL A 40 3.29 -5.51 -14.69
CA VAL A 40 3.95 -4.51 -13.84
C VAL A 40 3.20 -4.42 -12.53
N ALA A 41 3.88 -4.67 -11.43
CA ALA A 41 3.40 -4.41 -10.08
C ALA A 41 4.20 -3.28 -9.45
N LEU A 42 3.52 -2.45 -8.68
CA LEU A 42 4.13 -1.33 -7.98
C LEU A 42 4.12 -1.59 -6.49
N GLU A 43 5.17 -1.19 -5.78
CA GLU A 43 5.23 -1.33 -4.33
C GLU A 43 5.69 -0.04 -3.65
N THR A 44 5.18 0.15 -2.43
CA THR A 44 5.49 1.23 -1.50
C THR A 44 5.33 0.71 -0.08
N PRO A 45 5.68 1.46 0.98
CA PRO A 45 5.36 1.08 2.35
C PRO A 45 3.85 0.87 2.61
N PHE A 46 2.95 1.34 1.75
CA PHE A 46 1.49 1.25 1.92
C PHE A 46 0.85 0.04 1.23
N PHE A 47 1.50 -0.54 0.25
CA PHE A 47 1.07 -1.75 -0.45
C PHE A 47 2.26 -2.51 -1.04
N SER A 48 2.19 -3.83 -1.01
CA SER A 48 3.25 -4.72 -1.51
C SER A 48 2.88 -5.37 -2.84
N ALA A 49 3.90 -5.88 -3.55
CA ALA A 49 3.73 -6.63 -4.79
C ALA A 49 3.50 -8.15 -4.58
N GLU A 50 3.43 -8.63 -3.34
CA GLU A 50 3.34 -10.08 -3.04
C GLU A 50 2.16 -10.76 -3.74
N LYS A 51 0.96 -10.15 -3.66
CA LYS A 51 -0.23 -10.68 -4.34
C LYS A 51 -0.09 -10.69 -5.86
N ALA A 52 0.61 -9.69 -6.40
CA ALA A 52 0.87 -9.64 -7.84
C ALA A 52 1.88 -10.71 -8.29
N ARG A 53 2.90 -11.02 -7.48
CA ARG A 53 3.83 -12.14 -7.73
C ARG A 53 3.06 -13.46 -7.80
N ASN A 54 2.26 -13.77 -6.78
CA ASN A 54 1.46 -14.99 -6.75
C ASN A 54 0.49 -15.09 -7.95
N ALA A 55 -0.10 -13.98 -8.36
CA ALA A 55 -0.98 -13.94 -9.52
C ALA A 55 -0.21 -14.17 -10.83
N ALA A 56 0.93 -13.52 -11.02
CA ALA A 56 1.77 -13.68 -12.20
C ALA A 56 2.28 -15.12 -12.35
N ASP A 57 2.70 -15.75 -11.25
CA ASP A 57 3.12 -17.16 -11.21
C ASP A 57 1.95 -18.08 -11.59
N GLN A 58 0.74 -17.84 -11.07
CA GLN A 58 -0.45 -18.64 -11.39
C GLN A 58 -0.81 -18.60 -12.88
N ILE A 59 -0.61 -17.46 -13.54
CA ILE A 59 -0.97 -17.29 -14.96
C ILE A 59 0.25 -17.35 -15.88
N SER A 60 1.44 -17.65 -15.34
CA SER A 60 2.70 -17.85 -16.06
C SER A 60 3.11 -16.70 -16.98
N ILE A 61 3.08 -15.45 -16.44
CA ILE A 61 3.57 -14.26 -17.15
C ILE A 61 4.79 -13.67 -16.45
N PRO A 62 5.71 -13.01 -17.17
CA PRO A 62 6.77 -12.22 -16.57
C PRO A 62 6.19 -11.05 -15.78
N LEU A 63 6.76 -10.78 -14.59
CA LEU A 63 6.37 -9.69 -13.73
C LEU A 63 7.58 -8.82 -13.35
N ILE A 64 7.48 -7.55 -13.60
CA ILE A 64 8.40 -6.54 -13.10
C ILE A 64 7.79 -5.85 -11.88
N VAL A 65 8.55 -5.74 -10.81
CA VAL A 65 8.15 -4.99 -9.61
C VAL A 65 8.96 -3.70 -9.56
N MET A 66 8.25 -2.58 -9.48
CA MET A 66 8.85 -1.25 -9.40
C MET A 66 8.55 -0.65 -8.03
N ASN A 67 9.60 -0.28 -7.30
CA ASN A 67 9.45 0.50 -6.07
C ASN A 67 9.29 1.98 -6.45
N ILE A 68 8.16 2.54 -6.08
CA ILE A 68 7.79 3.94 -6.39
C ILE A 68 7.64 4.78 -5.11
N THR A 69 8.32 4.39 -4.04
CA THR A 69 8.14 5.00 -2.72
C THR A 69 8.39 6.51 -2.74
N GLU A 70 9.45 6.96 -3.39
CA GLU A 70 9.82 8.38 -3.41
C GLU A 70 8.76 9.23 -4.11
N GLU A 71 8.39 8.86 -5.34
CA GLU A 71 7.36 9.57 -6.11
C GLU A 71 6.00 9.50 -5.42
N TYR A 72 5.71 8.36 -4.78
CA TYR A 72 4.46 8.15 -4.07
C TYR A 72 4.35 9.05 -2.83
N LEU A 73 5.41 9.19 -2.05
CA LEU A 73 5.44 10.06 -0.87
C LEU A 73 5.29 11.54 -1.23
N VAL A 74 5.93 11.97 -2.32
CA VAL A 74 5.75 13.34 -2.84
C VAL A 74 4.28 13.59 -3.21
N MET A 75 3.67 12.68 -3.97
CA MET A 75 2.26 12.75 -4.34
C MET A 75 1.34 12.69 -3.12
N LEU A 76 1.62 11.79 -2.17
CA LEU A 76 0.78 11.57 -0.99
C LEU A 76 0.74 12.80 -0.06
N ARG A 77 1.79 13.59 -0.02
CA ARG A 77 1.84 14.82 0.80
C ARG A 77 0.93 15.93 0.31
N ALA A 78 0.77 16.04 -1.00
CA ALA A 78 -0.03 17.08 -1.65
C ALA A 78 -0.77 16.54 -2.88
N PRO A 79 -1.75 15.64 -2.70
CA PRO A 79 -2.47 15.06 -3.82
C PRO A 79 -3.32 16.13 -4.50
N ARG A 80 -3.25 16.19 -5.84
CA ARG A 80 -3.96 17.18 -6.65
C ARG A 80 -5.49 17.08 -6.53
N TYR A 81 -5.99 15.84 -6.37
CA TYR A 81 -7.42 15.55 -6.27
C TYR A 81 -7.86 15.28 -4.82
N GLY A 82 -6.96 15.55 -3.85
CA GLY A 82 -7.23 15.37 -2.44
C GLY A 82 -7.32 13.92 -2.00
N TYR A 83 -7.72 13.74 -0.76
CA TYR A 83 -7.90 12.43 -0.16
C TYR A 83 -9.36 11.99 -0.24
N GLY A 84 -9.59 10.67 -0.18
CA GLY A 84 -10.90 10.09 0.00
C GLY A 84 -11.40 10.26 1.45
N LYS A 85 -12.16 9.26 1.93
CA LYS A 85 -12.68 9.29 3.31
C LYS A 85 -11.56 9.37 4.37
N ASN A 86 -10.43 8.74 4.07
CA ASN A 86 -9.22 8.71 4.91
C ASN A 86 -8.06 9.39 4.18
N MET A 87 -6.83 8.86 4.32
CA MET A 87 -5.64 9.40 3.65
C MET A 87 -5.38 8.78 2.25
N ASN A 88 -6.41 8.21 1.61
CA ASN A 88 -6.31 7.50 0.33
C ASN A 88 -6.51 8.43 -0.88
N PRO A 89 -5.44 8.84 -1.62
CA PRO A 89 -5.54 9.72 -2.79
C PRO A 89 -5.77 8.90 -4.07
N CYS A 90 -6.92 8.21 -4.18
CA CYS A 90 -7.14 7.17 -5.19
C CYS A 90 -6.92 7.63 -6.63
N ILE A 91 -7.34 8.85 -7.01
CA ILE A 91 -7.17 9.37 -8.37
C ILE A 91 -5.68 9.62 -8.66
N ASP A 92 -4.99 10.31 -7.77
CA ASP A 92 -3.56 10.60 -7.91
C ASP A 92 -2.71 9.32 -7.87
N CYS A 93 -3.08 8.38 -7.00
CA CYS A 93 -2.44 7.08 -6.90
C CYS A 93 -2.51 6.29 -8.22
N HIS A 94 -3.72 6.13 -8.80
CA HIS A 94 -3.88 5.43 -10.08
C HIS A 94 -3.20 6.19 -11.23
N THR A 95 -3.23 7.52 -11.21
CA THR A 95 -2.51 8.36 -12.18
C THR A 95 -1.01 8.10 -12.14
N LEU A 96 -0.42 8.08 -10.94
CA LEU A 96 1.01 7.79 -10.77
C LEU A 96 1.34 6.36 -11.24
N MET A 97 0.55 5.38 -10.84
CA MET A 97 0.74 3.98 -11.24
C MET A 97 0.73 3.81 -12.76
N LEU A 98 -0.24 4.41 -13.47
CA LEU A 98 -0.31 4.36 -14.93
C LEU A 98 0.85 5.11 -15.59
N ARG A 99 1.29 6.23 -15.02
CA ARG A 99 2.46 6.96 -15.51
C ARG A 99 3.74 6.12 -15.42
N MET A 100 3.95 5.41 -14.31
CA MET A 100 5.12 4.54 -14.14
C MET A 100 5.07 3.35 -15.10
N ALA A 101 3.91 2.71 -15.25
CA ALA A 101 3.73 1.67 -16.25
C ALA A 101 3.92 2.17 -17.70
N GLY A 102 3.50 3.41 -17.98
CA GLY A 102 3.70 4.04 -19.29
C GLY A 102 5.17 4.29 -19.60
N ARG A 103 5.96 4.74 -18.64
CA ARG A 103 7.43 4.83 -18.80
C ARG A 103 8.03 3.46 -19.14
N ARG A 104 7.58 2.42 -18.44
CA ARG A 104 8.01 1.04 -18.73
C ARG A 104 7.62 0.61 -20.14
N MET A 105 6.44 0.98 -20.61
CA MET A 105 6.00 0.72 -21.99
C MET A 105 6.96 1.36 -23.00
N GLU A 106 7.34 2.61 -22.81
CA GLU A 106 8.31 3.32 -23.67
C GLU A 106 9.69 2.67 -23.64
N GLU A 107 10.20 2.34 -22.45
CA GLU A 107 11.51 1.70 -22.25
C GLU A 107 11.63 0.35 -22.96
N THR A 108 10.54 -0.41 -22.99
CA THR A 108 10.52 -1.77 -23.58
C THR A 108 10.04 -1.81 -25.02
N GLY A 109 9.57 -0.68 -25.55
CA GLY A 109 8.95 -0.63 -26.88
C GLY A 109 7.64 -1.42 -26.95
N ALA A 110 6.93 -1.59 -25.82
CA ALA A 110 5.61 -2.22 -25.82
C ALA A 110 4.57 -1.32 -26.48
N ASP A 111 3.51 -1.92 -27.02
CA ASP A 111 2.55 -1.24 -27.88
C ASP A 111 1.45 -0.50 -27.11
N PHE A 112 1.12 -0.96 -25.90
CA PHE A 112 0.03 -0.40 -25.11
C PHE A 112 0.10 -0.82 -23.63
N LEU A 113 -0.69 -0.11 -22.81
CA LEU A 113 -0.98 -0.44 -21.43
C LEU A 113 -2.35 -1.08 -21.31
N PHE A 114 -2.53 -1.94 -20.31
CA PHE A 114 -3.88 -2.38 -19.94
C PHE A 114 -4.03 -2.56 -18.43
N THR A 115 -5.27 -2.49 -17.95
CA THR A 115 -5.62 -2.63 -16.53
C THR A 115 -6.85 -3.50 -16.35
N GLY A 116 -6.99 -4.08 -15.15
CA GLY A 116 -8.21 -4.76 -14.72
C GLY A 116 -9.28 -3.81 -14.17
N GLU A 117 -9.23 -2.51 -14.47
CA GLU A 117 -10.25 -1.56 -14.02
C GLU A 117 -11.60 -1.85 -14.68
N VAL A 118 -12.67 -1.85 -13.87
CA VAL A 118 -14.05 -2.08 -14.32
C VAL A 118 -14.87 -0.82 -14.10
N LEU A 119 -15.55 -0.35 -15.14
CA LEU A 119 -16.40 0.83 -15.10
C LEU A 119 -17.46 0.73 -14.00
N GLY A 120 -17.49 1.71 -13.09
CA GLY A 120 -18.47 1.78 -11.99
C GLY A 120 -18.25 0.80 -10.85
N GLN A 121 -17.19 0.00 -10.84
CA GLN A 121 -16.94 -0.99 -9.76
C GLN A 121 -16.46 -0.32 -8.47
N ARG A 122 -15.62 0.71 -8.55
CA ARG A 122 -15.13 1.47 -7.40
C ARG A 122 -15.61 2.92 -7.47
N PRO A 123 -16.32 3.42 -6.45
CA PRO A 123 -16.97 4.73 -6.53
C PRO A 123 -15.99 5.91 -6.62
N MET A 124 -14.77 5.77 -6.10
CA MET A 124 -13.77 6.85 -6.11
C MET A 124 -12.91 6.88 -7.37
N SER A 125 -12.48 5.73 -7.87
CA SER A 125 -11.45 5.65 -8.93
C SER A 125 -11.94 5.07 -10.26
N GLN A 126 -13.12 4.44 -10.30
CA GLN A 126 -13.60 3.73 -11.49
C GLN A 126 -14.95 4.24 -12.02
N THR A 127 -15.36 5.48 -11.68
CA THR A 127 -16.41 6.16 -12.40
C THR A 127 -15.90 6.55 -13.80
N LYS A 128 -16.78 6.77 -14.76
CA LYS A 128 -16.39 7.19 -16.13
C LYS A 128 -15.48 8.43 -16.08
N GLN A 129 -15.83 9.40 -15.24
CA GLN A 129 -15.07 10.63 -15.05
C GLN A 129 -13.70 10.36 -14.41
N SER A 130 -13.64 9.52 -13.36
CA SER A 130 -12.38 9.18 -12.69
C SER A 130 -11.42 8.44 -13.62
N LEU A 131 -11.92 7.46 -14.40
CA LEU A 131 -11.14 6.72 -15.38
C LEU A 131 -10.55 7.63 -16.46
N HIS A 132 -11.32 8.63 -16.93
CA HIS A 132 -10.84 9.64 -17.89
C HIS A 132 -9.78 10.55 -17.26
N ILE A 133 -10.04 11.09 -16.05
CA ILE A 133 -9.09 11.96 -15.34
C ILE A 133 -7.75 11.24 -15.11
N VAL A 134 -7.81 10.01 -14.62
CA VAL A 134 -6.63 9.18 -14.36
C VAL A 134 -5.84 8.92 -15.63
N ALA A 135 -6.51 8.52 -16.71
CA ALA A 135 -5.88 8.26 -17.99
C ALA A 135 -5.21 9.53 -18.57
N LYS A 136 -5.95 10.65 -18.63
CA LYS A 136 -5.44 11.94 -19.15
C LYS A 136 -4.21 12.43 -18.35
N ASN A 137 -4.27 12.40 -17.01
CA ASN A 137 -3.17 12.89 -16.18
C ASN A 137 -1.98 11.92 -16.12
N SER A 138 -2.15 10.66 -16.50
CA SER A 138 -1.03 9.72 -16.65
C SER A 138 -0.11 10.10 -17.82
N GLY A 139 -0.64 10.74 -18.87
CA GLY A 139 0.02 11.04 -20.14
C GLY A 139 -0.15 9.96 -21.21
N TYR A 140 -0.87 8.87 -20.91
CA TYR A 140 -1.00 7.69 -21.78
C TYR A 140 -2.46 7.37 -22.13
N GLU A 141 -3.37 8.35 -22.07
CA GLU A 141 -4.83 8.16 -22.21
C GLU A 141 -5.22 7.28 -23.39
N GLU A 142 -4.64 7.53 -24.56
CA GLU A 142 -5.00 6.85 -25.80
C GLU A 142 -4.41 5.43 -25.91
N TYR A 143 -3.53 5.03 -24.97
CA TYR A 143 -2.84 3.73 -24.98
C TYR A 143 -3.34 2.77 -23.88
N ILE A 144 -4.29 3.22 -23.02
CA ILE A 144 -4.75 2.41 -21.88
C ILE A 144 -6.00 1.63 -22.25
N VAL A 145 -5.84 0.34 -22.49
CA VAL A 145 -6.95 -0.60 -22.72
C VAL A 145 -7.49 -1.10 -21.37
N ARG A 146 -8.82 -1.21 -21.27
CA ARG A 146 -9.51 -1.79 -20.11
C ARG A 146 -10.34 -3.01 -20.54
N PRO A 147 -9.72 -4.19 -20.69
CA PRO A 147 -10.32 -5.34 -21.38
C PRO A 147 -11.69 -5.74 -20.85
N LEU A 148 -11.92 -5.57 -19.55
CA LEU A 148 -13.19 -5.94 -18.90
C LEU A 148 -14.34 -4.97 -19.22
N SER A 149 -14.05 -3.70 -19.58
CA SER A 149 -15.07 -2.66 -19.81
C SER A 149 -14.91 -1.93 -21.14
N ALA A 150 -14.05 -2.39 -22.03
CA ALA A 150 -13.64 -1.65 -23.22
C ALA A 150 -14.82 -1.29 -24.12
N LYS A 151 -15.81 -2.17 -24.31
CA LYS A 151 -16.98 -1.91 -25.14
C LYS A 151 -17.88 -0.76 -24.64
N LEU A 152 -17.70 -0.34 -23.38
CA LEU A 152 -18.41 0.79 -22.75
C LEU A 152 -17.59 2.09 -22.72
N LEU A 153 -16.34 2.03 -23.18
CA LEU A 153 -15.39 3.14 -23.16
C LEU A 153 -14.98 3.53 -24.58
N PRO A 154 -14.44 4.75 -24.80
CA PRO A 154 -13.90 5.14 -26.09
C PRO A 154 -12.79 4.20 -26.56
N GLU A 155 -12.71 3.99 -27.87
CA GLU A 155 -11.64 3.22 -28.50
C GLU A 155 -10.28 3.88 -28.31
N THR A 156 -9.30 3.06 -27.96
CA THR A 156 -7.89 3.45 -27.81
C THR A 156 -7.12 3.28 -29.14
N ILE A 157 -5.91 3.83 -29.21
CA ILE A 157 -5.03 3.70 -30.39
C ILE A 157 -4.73 2.22 -30.72
N PRO A 158 -4.39 1.35 -29.77
CA PRO A 158 -4.15 -0.07 -30.06
C PRO A 158 -5.38 -0.80 -30.63
N GLU A 159 -6.59 -0.44 -30.20
CA GLU A 159 -7.84 -0.98 -30.77
C GLU A 159 -8.05 -0.46 -32.21
N LYS A 160 -7.96 0.85 -32.43
CA LYS A 160 -8.11 1.47 -33.78
C LYS A 160 -7.08 0.97 -34.80
N LYS A 161 -5.87 0.62 -34.33
CA LYS A 161 -4.79 0.09 -35.18
C LYS A 161 -4.87 -1.43 -35.36
N GLY A 162 -5.87 -2.12 -34.82
CA GLY A 162 -6.05 -3.56 -34.89
C GLY A 162 -4.96 -4.36 -34.14
N LYS A 163 -4.21 -3.72 -33.19
CA LYS A 163 -3.29 -4.39 -32.32
C LYS A 163 -4.00 -5.17 -31.20
N VAL A 164 -5.17 -4.68 -30.80
CA VAL A 164 -6.08 -5.35 -29.89
C VAL A 164 -7.42 -5.51 -30.58
N ASP A 165 -7.91 -6.74 -30.67
CA ASP A 165 -9.24 -7.02 -31.20
C ASP A 165 -10.31 -6.61 -30.18
N ARG A 166 -11.02 -5.52 -30.47
CA ARG A 166 -12.07 -4.97 -29.63
C ARG A 166 -13.25 -5.92 -29.43
N GLU A 167 -13.59 -6.73 -30.46
CA GLU A 167 -14.73 -7.65 -30.36
C GLU A 167 -14.51 -8.74 -29.30
N SER A 168 -13.27 -9.11 -29.06
CA SER A 168 -12.87 -10.02 -28.00
C SER A 168 -12.85 -9.38 -26.61
N LEU A 169 -13.04 -8.04 -26.48
CA LEU A 169 -13.10 -7.36 -25.20
C LEU A 169 -14.54 -7.32 -24.64
N LEU A 170 -14.65 -6.93 -23.36
CA LEU A 170 -15.91 -7.07 -22.62
C LEU A 170 -16.60 -5.72 -22.35
N ASP A 171 -17.84 -5.84 -21.83
CA ASP A 171 -18.74 -4.75 -21.47
C ASP A 171 -19.15 -4.80 -19.99
N ILE A 172 -18.28 -5.31 -19.13
CA ILE A 172 -18.58 -5.44 -17.69
C ILE A 172 -18.62 -4.05 -17.05
N GLN A 173 -19.64 -3.82 -16.20
CA GLN A 173 -19.78 -2.60 -15.42
C GLN A 173 -20.42 -2.84 -14.06
N GLY A 174 -20.23 -1.87 -13.15
CA GLY A 174 -20.87 -1.89 -11.84
C GLY A 174 -20.16 -2.74 -10.80
N ARG A 175 -20.76 -2.88 -9.62
CA ARG A 175 -20.15 -3.52 -8.45
C ARG A 175 -20.30 -5.05 -8.42
N GLY A 176 -21.21 -5.58 -9.24
CA GLY A 176 -21.45 -7.02 -9.31
C GLY A 176 -20.26 -7.75 -9.91
N ARG A 177 -19.86 -8.87 -9.33
CA ARG A 177 -18.69 -9.66 -9.77
C ARG A 177 -19.07 -11.04 -10.30
N LYS A 178 -20.34 -11.28 -10.58
CA LYS A 178 -20.83 -12.59 -11.02
C LYS A 178 -20.09 -13.05 -12.28
N ARG A 179 -20.02 -12.20 -13.30
CA ARG A 179 -19.32 -12.52 -14.56
C ARG A 179 -17.83 -12.79 -14.35
N GLN A 180 -17.14 -11.98 -13.53
CA GLN A 180 -15.73 -12.20 -13.24
C GLN A 180 -15.49 -13.53 -12.51
N ILE A 181 -16.38 -13.92 -11.58
CA ILE A 181 -16.30 -15.20 -10.86
C ILE A 181 -16.56 -16.38 -11.81
N GLU A 182 -17.51 -16.26 -12.73
CA GLU A 182 -17.78 -17.26 -13.77
C GLU A 182 -16.57 -17.43 -14.71
N MET A 183 -15.97 -16.34 -15.13
CA MET A 183 -14.75 -16.35 -15.94
C MET A 183 -13.57 -16.97 -15.17
N ALA A 184 -13.40 -16.65 -13.89
CA ALA A 184 -12.37 -17.26 -13.05
C ALA A 184 -12.49 -18.79 -13.01
N ARG A 185 -13.72 -19.30 -12.88
CA ARG A 185 -13.99 -20.74 -12.94
C ARG A 185 -13.65 -21.33 -14.30
N HIS A 186 -14.01 -20.66 -15.38
CA HIS A 186 -13.71 -21.08 -16.74
C HIS A 186 -12.19 -21.18 -16.98
N TYR A 187 -11.42 -20.21 -16.48
CA TYR A 187 -9.96 -20.19 -16.60
C TYR A 187 -9.23 -21.02 -15.53
N GLY A 188 -9.93 -21.70 -14.64
CA GLY A 188 -9.33 -22.46 -13.52
C GLY A 188 -8.59 -21.59 -12.51
N ILE A 189 -8.94 -20.31 -12.39
CA ILE A 189 -8.33 -19.36 -11.46
C ILE A 189 -8.96 -19.54 -10.08
N THR A 190 -8.20 -20.03 -9.10
CA THR A 190 -8.71 -20.30 -7.74
C THR A 190 -8.11 -19.40 -6.66
N GLY A 191 -6.87 -18.96 -6.84
CA GLY A 191 -6.12 -18.20 -5.84
C GLY A 191 -6.18 -16.70 -6.08
N TYR A 192 -7.29 -16.04 -5.73
CA TYR A 192 -7.37 -14.57 -5.77
C TYR A 192 -7.95 -14.00 -4.47
N PRO A 193 -7.49 -12.81 -4.02
CA PRO A 193 -7.97 -12.21 -2.79
C PRO A 193 -9.45 -11.80 -2.89
N PRO A 194 -10.17 -11.72 -1.75
CA PRO A 194 -11.52 -11.17 -1.73
C PRO A 194 -11.55 -9.73 -2.25
N PRO A 195 -12.71 -9.26 -2.77
CA PRO A 195 -12.84 -7.91 -3.28
C PRO A 195 -12.67 -6.90 -2.14
N ALA A 196 -11.93 -5.86 -2.42
CA ALA A 196 -11.66 -4.71 -1.57
C ALA A 196 -10.72 -4.99 -0.36
N GLY A 197 -10.07 -3.95 0.05
CA GLY A 197 -9.13 -3.94 1.17
C GLY A 197 -7.70 -4.25 0.75
N GLY A 198 -6.76 -3.56 1.30
CA GLY A 198 -5.34 -3.78 1.08
C GLY A 198 -4.53 -2.50 0.97
N CYS A 199 -5.19 -1.36 0.81
CA CYS A 199 -4.51 -0.08 0.92
C CYS A 199 -4.58 0.40 2.38
N LEU A 200 -3.45 0.48 3.05
CA LEU A 200 -3.34 0.99 4.43
C LEU A 200 -3.90 2.40 4.56
N LEU A 201 -3.80 3.21 3.51
CA LEU A 201 -4.33 4.58 3.49
C LEU A 201 -5.87 4.65 3.55
N ALA A 202 -6.56 3.53 3.37
CA ALA A 202 -8.01 3.45 3.56
C ALA A 202 -8.40 3.00 4.99
N ASP A 203 -7.42 2.56 5.80
CA ASP A 203 -7.64 2.21 7.19
C ASP A 203 -7.73 3.48 8.06
N PRO A 204 -8.79 3.67 8.86
CA PRO A 204 -8.98 4.89 9.65
C PRO A 204 -7.87 5.11 10.69
N MET A 205 -7.42 4.05 11.36
CA MET A 205 -6.41 4.17 12.43
C MET A 205 -5.04 4.48 11.84
N PHE A 206 -4.65 3.77 10.77
CA PHE A 206 -3.42 4.07 10.07
C PHE A 206 -3.42 5.51 9.51
N SER A 207 -4.53 5.93 8.92
CA SER A 207 -4.69 7.28 8.37
C SER A 207 -4.59 8.37 9.44
N LYS A 208 -5.13 8.13 10.64
CA LYS A 208 -5.01 9.05 11.79
C LYS A 208 -3.53 9.22 12.17
N ARG A 209 -2.80 8.11 12.29
CA ARG A 209 -1.37 8.10 12.63
C ARG A 209 -0.50 8.75 11.55
N LEU A 210 -0.84 8.53 10.28
CA LEU A 210 -0.11 9.14 9.16
C LEU A 210 -0.34 10.66 9.10
N ARG A 211 -1.56 11.12 9.38
CA ARG A 211 -1.87 12.55 9.47
C ARG A 211 -1.10 13.19 10.61
N ASP A 212 -1.10 12.59 11.79
CA ASP A 212 -0.30 13.03 12.93
C ASP A 212 1.20 13.13 12.59
N LEU A 213 1.74 12.15 11.84
CA LEU A 213 3.13 12.21 11.37
C LEU A 213 3.37 13.40 10.46
N PHE A 214 2.49 13.63 9.47
CA PHE A 214 2.64 14.73 8.50
C PHE A 214 2.47 16.12 9.12
N GLU A 215 1.67 16.25 10.16
CA GLU A 215 1.42 17.51 10.87
C GLU A 215 2.51 17.83 11.88
N SER A 216 3.06 16.82 12.56
CA SER A 216 4.07 17.02 13.61
C SER A 216 5.50 17.04 13.08
N GLU A 217 5.79 16.35 11.97
CA GLU A 217 7.16 16.18 11.46
C GLU A 217 7.36 16.88 10.12
N LYS A 218 8.33 17.79 10.05
CA LYS A 218 8.71 18.43 8.79
C LYS A 218 9.42 17.44 7.85
N SER A 219 10.18 16.52 8.41
CA SER A 219 10.87 15.43 7.70
C SER A 219 10.57 14.10 8.39
N TYR A 220 10.36 13.05 7.61
CA TYR A 220 10.17 11.68 8.10
C TYR A 220 10.88 10.71 7.16
N THR A 221 11.17 9.54 7.66
CA THR A 221 11.84 8.46 6.94
C THR A 221 10.85 7.32 6.62
N ILE A 222 11.26 6.39 5.75
CA ILE A 222 10.50 5.16 5.50
C ILE A 222 10.28 4.38 6.82
N ARG A 223 11.28 4.40 7.72
CA ARG A 223 11.18 3.80 9.05
C ARG A 223 9.98 4.35 9.85
N ASP A 224 9.77 5.65 9.82
CA ASP A 224 8.67 6.27 10.57
C ASP A 224 7.32 5.81 10.04
N ILE A 225 7.19 5.63 8.72
CA ILE A 225 6.00 5.05 8.09
C ILE A 225 5.83 3.57 8.48
N GLU A 226 6.91 2.78 8.52
CA GLU A 226 6.85 1.38 8.96
C GLU A 226 6.41 1.27 10.42
N LEU A 227 6.89 2.16 11.28
CA LEU A 227 6.47 2.22 12.68
C LEU A 227 4.96 2.50 12.83
N LEU A 228 4.31 3.26 11.92
CA LEU A 228 2.86 3.52 11.98
C LEU A 228 2.01 2.24 11.91
N LYS A 229 2.54 1.16 11.36
CA LYS A 229 1.87 -0.14 11.23
C LYS A 229 1.80 -0.90 12.55
N LEU A 230 2.67 -0.55 13.51
CA LEU A 230 2.94 -1.32 14.72
C LEU A 230 2.35 -0.67 15.97
N GLY A 231 2.00 -1.47 16.94
CA GLY A 231 1.70 -1.03 18.28
C GLY A 231 0.50 -0.09 18.44
N ARG A 232 0.46 0.58 19.59
CA ARG A 232 -0.39 1.73 19.91
C ARG A 232 0.47 2.98 19.84
N HIS A 233 -0.01 4.01 19.17
CA HIS A 233 0.64 5.30 19.09
C HIS A 233 0.03 6.23 20.14
N ILE A 234 0.85 6.79 21.01
CA ILE A 234 0.42 7.66 22.10
C ILE A 234 1.26 8.93 22.03
N ARG A 235 0.62 10.07 21.90
CA ARG A 235 1.27 11.38 21.86
C ARG A 235 1.26 11.98 23.27
N ILE A 236 2.42 11.92 23.93
CA ILE A 236 2.56 12.42 25.31
C ILE A 236 2.50 13.95 25.32
N ASN A 237 3.16 14.60 24.36
CA ASN A 237 3.18 16.04 24.21
C ASN A 237 3.37 16.44 22.73
N ASN A 238 3.50 17.73 22.45
CA ASN A 238 3.61 18.24 21.08
C ASN A 238 4.85 17.72 20.31
N THR A 239 5.90 17.34 21.01
CA THR A 239 7.17 16.89 20.42
C THR A 239 7.37 15.39 20.51
N THR A 240 6.74 14.70 21.48
CA THR A 240 7.03 13.29 21.78
C THR A 240 5.82 12.41 21.56
N LYS A 241 5.99 11.44 20.69
CA LYS A 241 5.09 10.32 20.47
C LYS A 241 5.79 9.01 20.80
N ILE A 242 5.12 8.13 21.53
CA ILE A 242 5.61 6.80 21.86
C ILE A 242 4.85 5.72 21.11
N ILE A 243 5.49 4.58 20.92
CA ILE A 243 4.92 3.40 20.27
C ILE A 243 4.97 2.24 21.25
N VAL A 244 3.79 1.69 21.61
CA VAL A 244 3.64 0.61 22.60
C VAL A 244 3.22 -0.66 21.89
N GLY A 245 4.04 -1.70 21.93
CA GLY A 245 3.72 -3.00 21.31
C GLY A 245 2.50 -3.66 21.95
N ARG A 246 1.67 -4.31 21.13
CA ARG A 246 0.42 -4.96 21.56
C ARG A 246 0.61 -6.45 21.87
N ASN A 247 1.61 -7.06 21.28
CA ASN A 247 1.89 -8.50 21.33
C ASN A 247 3.36 -8.79 20.99
N LYS A 248 3.77 -10.06 21.05
CA LYS A 248 5.15 -10.47 20.76
C LYS A 248 5.63 -10.08 19.35
N HIS A 249 4.73 -10.16 18.34
CA HIS A 249 5.07 -9.78 16.97
C HIS A 249 5.37 -8.28 16.87
N ASP A 250 4.49 -7.42 17.42
CA ASP A 250 4.74 -5.98 17.45
C ASP A 250 6.03 -5.65 18.21
N ASN A 251 6.25 -6.28 19.36
CA ASN A 251 7.46 -6.07 20.16
C ASN A 251 8.74 -6.39 19.35
N LEU A 252 8.77 -7.52 18.65
CA LEU A 252 9.89 -7.90 17.80
C LEU A 252 10.09 -6.93 16.64
N ALA A 253 9.01 -6.57 15.96
CA ALA A 253 9.06 -5.66 14.83
C ALA A 253 9.51 -4.24 15.24
N ILE A 254 9.01 -3.72 16.38
CA ILE A 254 9.45 -2.44 16.94
C ILE A 254 10.94 -2.52 17.28
N HIS A 255 11.39 -3.61 17.94
CA HIS A 255 12.79 -3.78 18.30
C HIS A 255 13.72 -3.78 17.08
N ASN A 256 13.32 -4.44 15.99
CA ASN A 256 14.10 -4.48 14.75
C ASN A 256 14.17 -3.12 14.03
N LEU A 257 13.26 -2.22 14.35
CA LEU A 257 13.23 -0.84 13.81
C LEU A 257 13.92 0.17 14.72
N CYS A 258 14.43 -0.23 15.91
CA CYS A 258 15.17 0.68 16.78
C CYS A 258 16.47 1.15 16.12
N ARG A 259 16.86 2.38 16.41
CA ARG A 259 18.10 3.03 15.93
C ARG A 259 18.80 3.75 17.08
N ASP A 260 20.02 4.17 16.84
CA ASP A 260 20.74 5.07 17.74
C ASP A 260 19.95 6.38 17.93
N GLY A 261 19.93 6.90 19.13
CA GLY A 261 19.14 8.06 19.52
C GLY A 261 17.69 7.73 19.91
N ASP A 262 17.22 6.51 19.76
CA ASP A 262 15.92 6.08 20.29
C ASP A 262 16.03 5.72 21.78
N ILE A 263 14.92 5.88 22.51
CA ILE A 263 14.79 5.35 23.86
C ILE A 263 13.86 4.14 23.85
N VAL A 264 14.29 3.05 24.45
CA VAL A 264 13.52 1.81 24.55
C VAL A 264 13.23 1.49 26.01
N LEU A 265 11.95 1.34 26.36
CA LEU A 265 11.55 0.92 27.70
C LEU A 265 10.98 -0.50 27.69
N LYS A 266 11.33 -1.28 28.72
CA LYS A 266 10.85 -2.66 28.94
C LYS A 266 10.65 -2.89 30.44
N MET A 267 9.66 -3.70 30.76
CA MET A 267 9.50 -4.18 32.15
C MET A 267 10.75 -4.94 32.59
N LYS A 268 11.13 -4.79 33.88
CA LYS A 268 12.25 -5.54 34.46
C LYS A 268 11.81 -6.92 34.94
N ASP A 269 10.72 -7.00 35.68
CA ASP A 269 10.35 -8.16 36.49
C ASP A 269 9.05 -8.84 36.00
N PHE A 270 8.30 -8.20 35.11
CA PHE A 270 7.02 -8.71 34.56
C PHE A 270 7.04 -8.78 33.04
N PRO A 271 6.24 -9.66 32.41
CA PRO A 271 5.96 -9.59 30.98
C PRO A 271 5.29 -8.26 30.64
N GLY A 272 5.65 -7.69 29.49
CA GLY A 272 5.07 -6.41 29.09
C GLY A 272 5.46 -6.00 27.66
N PRO A 273 5.00 -4.81 27.25
CA PRO A 273 5.30 -4.28 25.93
C PRO A 273 6.76 -3.81 25.85
N ILE A 274 7.24 -3.70 24.60
CA ILE A 274 8.28 -2.74 24.26
C ILE A 274 7.61 -1.39 24.05
N VAL A 275 8.13 -0.35 24.71
CA VAL A 275 7.78 1.03 24.44
C VAL A 275 8.97 1.71 23.78
N LEU A 276 8.75 2.27 22.60
CA LEU A 276 9.74 3.01 21.82
C LEU A 276 9.41 4.50 21.86
N ILE A 277 10.40 5.32 22.17
CA ILE A 277 10.39 6.77 21.95
C ILE A 277 11.32 7.03 20.76
N PRO A 278 10.80 7.19 19.53
CA PRO A 278 11.64 7.51 18.37
C PRO A 278 12.35 8.85 18.59
N TYR A 279 13.62 8.90 18.24
CA TYR A 279 14.48 10.08 18.35
C TYR A 279 14.71 10.59 19.79
N GLY A 280 14.30 9.79 20.81
CA GLY A 280 14.50 10.13 22.21
C GLY A 280 13.52 11.19 22.76
N CYS A 281 13.81 11.70 23.94
CA CYS A 281 13.18 12.86 24.57
C CYS A 281 14.17 13.56 25.49
N ASP A 282 14.02 14.87 25.67
CA ASP A 282 14.98 15.71 26.41
C ASP A 282 14.60 15.90 27.89
N ASP A 283 13.40 15.48 28.29
CA ASP A 283 12.89 15.73 29.64
C ASP A 283 12.56 14.45 30.42
N ASP A 284 12.86 14.46 31.73
CA ASP A 284 12.60 13.35 32.64
C ASP A 284 11.09 13.12 32.89
N GLU A 285 10.23 14.10 32.72
CA GLU A 285 8.77 13.99 32.92
C GLU A 285 8.16 13.12 31.81
N THR A 286 8.48 13.42 30.56
CA THR A 286 8.09 12.60 29.40
C THR A 286 8.57 11.15 29.53
N LEU A 287 9.82 10.97 30.01
CA LEU A 287 10.38 9.63 30.22
C LEU A 287 9.63 8.86 31.31
N ARG A 288 9.27 9.51 32.43
CA ARG A 288 8.47 8.91 33.50
C ARG A 288 7.05 8.59 33.02
N CYS A 289 6.44 9.47 32.24
CA CYS A 289 5.13 9.21 31.62
C CYS A 289 5.18 7.97 30.72
N ALA A 290 6.19 7.85 29.87
CA ALA A 290 6.39 6.68 29.03
C ALA A 290 6.60 5.39 29.85
N ALA A 291 7.33 5.46 30.97
CA ALA A 291 7.51 4.35 31.89
C ALA A 291 6.19 3.94 32.57
N ALA A 292 5.38 4.89 33.02
CA ALA A 292 4.06 4.63 33.60
C ALA A 292 3.10 3.99 32.58
N ILE A 293 3.16 4.40 31.31
CA ILE A 293 2.42 3.78 30.22
C ILE A 293 2.93 2.35 29.93
N CYS A 294 4.24 2.11 30.03
CA CYS A 294 4.80 0.76 29.90
C CYS A 294 4.24 -0.16 31.00
N ALA A 295 4.20 0.29 32.23
CA ALA A 295 3.60 -0.45 33.35
C ALA A 295 2.10 -0.71 33.13
N LEU A 296 1.31 0.28 32.65
CA LEU A 296 -0.12 0.14 32.37
C LEU A 296 -0.46 -1.00 31.40
N TYR A 297 0.40 -1.23 30.41
CA TYR A 297 0.16 -2.27 29.38
C TYR A 297 0.95 -3.56 29.66
N SER A 298 1.50 -3.74 30.86
CA SER A 298 2.20 -4.95 31.32
C SER A 298 1.30 -5.86 32.16
N ASP A 299 1.86 -6.99 32.56
CA ASP A 299 1.22 -7.93 33.50
C ASP A 299 1.51 -7.56 34.98
N ALA A 300 2.13 -6.40 35.27
CA ALA A 300 2.37 -5.94 36.62
C ALA A 300 1.04 -5.52 37.30
N PRO A 301 0.89 -5.79 38.63
CA PRO A 301 -0.26 -5.29 39.39
C PRO A 301 -0.31 -3.74 39.35
N ASN A 302 -1.50 -3.18 39.09
CA ASN A 302 -1.64 -1.73 38.91
C ASN A 302 -1.45 -0.92 40.21
N ASP A 303 -1.60 -1.57 41.36
CA ASP A 303 -1.48 -0.97 42.70
C ASP A 303 -0.06 -1.02 43.27
N GLN A 304 0.89 -1.60 42.53
CA GLN A 304 2.30 -1.73 42.92
C GLN A 304 3.21 -0.89 42.06
N GLU A 305 4.31 -0.44 42.65
CA GLU A 305 5.38 0.22 41.93
C GLU A 305 6.15 -0.82 41.10
N ALA A 306 6.33 -0.55 39.81
CA ALA A 306 7.00 -1.43 38.87
C ALA A 306 8.36 -0.85 38.45
N ALA A 307 9.34 -1.72 38.23
CA ALA A 307 10.66 -1.35 37.75
C ALA A 307 10.73 -1.47 36.22
N ILE A 308 11.05 -0.35 35.56
CA ILE A 308 11.15 -0.24 34.10
C ILE A 308 12.64 -0.05 33.73
N LYS A 309 13.16 -0.91 32.87
CA LYS A 309 14.47 -0.73 32.23
C LYS A 309 14.33 0.23 31.08
N CYS A 310 15.07 1.32 31.12
CA CYS A 310 15.15 2.32 30.09
C CYS A 310 16.53 2.28 29.44
N TYR A 311 16.58 1.97 28.16
CA TYR A 311 17.80 1.90 27.36
C TYR A 311 17.97 3.21 26.59
N ILE A 312 19.05 3.93 26.89
CA ILE A 312 19.38 5.24 26.31
C ILE A 312 20.86 5.22 25.93
N ASP A 313 21.22 5.40 24.68
CA ASP A 313 22.59 5.53 24.17
C ASP A 313 23.55 4.47 24.72
N GLY A 314 23.11 3.20 24.72
CA GLY A 314 23.89 2.05 25.22
C GLY A 314 23.94 1.93 26.74
N SER A 315 23.38 2.87 27.52
CA SER A 315 23.23 2.80 28.97
C SER A 315 21.86 2.27 29.39
N VAL A 316 21.76 1.76 30.62
CA VAL A 316 20.50 1.26 31.19
C VAL A 316 20.20 2.02 32.49
N LYS A 317 19.11 2.78 32.49
CA LYS A 317 18.53 3.42 33.69
C LYS A 317 17.34 2.60 34.17
N ILE A 318 17.15 2.45 35.48
CA ILE A 318 15.94 1.86 36.05
C ILE A 318 15.05 2.98 36.57
N ILE A 319 13.79 2.98 36.14
CA ILE A 319 12.77 3.92 36.58
C ILE A 319 11.73 3.12 37.37
N PHE A 320 11.42 3.56 38.58
CA PHE A 320 10.35 3.02 39.42
C PHE A 320 9.11 3.90 39.23
N THR A 321 7.96 3.30 38.96
CA THR A 321 6.72 4.02 38.71
C THR A 321 5.49 3.16 38.94
N HIS A 322 4.36 3.77 39.24
CA HIS A 322 3.03 3.16 39.15
C HIS A 322 2.51 3.18 37.73
N ALA A 323 1.54 2.31 37.42
CA ALA A 323 0.83 2.33 36.17
C ALA A 323 0.12 3.66 35.94
N ALA A 324 0.15 4.17 34.69
CA ALA A 324 -0.59 5.37 34.30
C ALA A 324 -2.12 5.14 34.38
N ASP A 325 -2.88 6.22 34.59
CA ASP A 325 -4.34 6.15 34.50
C ASP A 325 -4.78 5.80 33.06
N ARG A 326 -5.60 4.77 32.94
CA ARG A 326 -6.04 4.25 31.63
C ARG A 326 -6.88 5.27 30.87
N ASN A 327 -7.74 6.06 31.54
CA ASN A 327 -8.59 7.05 30.90
C ASN A 327 -7.77 8.21 30.35
N MET A 328 -6.80 8.70 31.13
CA MET A 328 -5.87 9.74 30.66
C MET A 328 -5.08 9.28 29.42
N VAL A 329 -4.60 8.04 29.42
CA VAL A 329 -3.84 7.49 28.27
C VAL A 329 -4.73 7.30 27.04
N GLN A 330 -6.03 6.98 27.22
CA GLN A 330 -6.97 6.80 26.12
C GLN A 330 -7.13 8.08 25.29
N ASP A 331 -7.13 9.25 25.91
CA ASP A 331 -7.25 10.55 25.26
C ASP A 331 -6.00 10.94 24.46
N LEU A 332 -4.85 10.33 24.79
CA LEU A 332 -3.57 10.55 24.12
C LEU A 332 -3.35 9.62 22.89
N ILE A 333 -4.26 8.67 22.63
CA ILE A 333 -4.12 7.72 21.52
C ILE A 333 -4.38 8.42 20.19
N VAL A 334 -3.38 8.26 19.30
CA VAL A 334 -3.42 8.78 17.94
C VAL A 334 -4.12 7.79 17.01
#